data_76530dbc1fe590b75071a0db6b4362f8
#
_entry.id   76530dbc1fe590b75071a0db6b4362f8
#
_cell.length_a   1.000
_cell.length_b   1.000
_cell.length_c   1.000
_cell.angle_alpha   90.00
_cell.angle_beta   90.00
_cell.angle_gamma   90.00
#
_symmetry.space_group_name_H-M   'P 1'
#
loop_
_entity.id
_entity.type
_entity.pdbx_description
1 polymer ?
#
loop_
_entity_poly.entity_id
_entity_poly.type
_entity_poly.pdbx_seq_one_letter_code
_entity_poly.pdbx_strand_id
1 'polypeptide(L)'
;MGRAMIEVMYEAPDDRLAELVSSFYRLDFIGDRFAELERADRAQFRFQLEGSGEYHFADGHVSPTYPVTIIGPTSAPMTAKADCALSVFGWGMHSAGWAALMGDEGAAYIDRAFDARQIFGDWIMRVRNELIAAAEFADQIEIGCLAAENIFRFKASAPFKFTSKVDAWLAGDSDPDVDVLAGVTGLSQRQLERMTKRHYGMPPKKLARKYRALRAAQLLAHGDSLDDTGLGLAFYDQSHLIREVKQFTGLTPGQLRAGESELTRATMDGRRALGSKVSRLISES
;
A
#
# COMPACT_ATOMS: atom_id res chain seq x y z
N MET A 1 29.92 13.09 -8.67
CA MET A 1 28.77 12.20 -8.49
C MET A 1 27.78 12.92 -7.58
N GLY A 2 26.61 13.29 -8.08
CA GLY A 2 25.54 13.86 -7.26
C GLY A 2 25.09 12.82 -6.23
N ARG A 3 24.66 13.29 -5.04
CA ARG A 3 24.08 12.41 -4.02
C ARG A 3 22.74 11.89 -4.59
N ALA A 4 22.51 10.59 -4.52
CA ALA A 4 21.20 10.01 -4.83
C ALA A 4 20.15 10.66 -3.92
N MET A 5 19.00 10.98 -4.47
CA MET A 5 17.92 11.67 -3.76
C MET A 5 16.59 10.99 -4.07
N ILE A 6 15.82 10.71 -3.04
CA ILE A 6 14.44 10.22 -3.13
C ILE A 6 13.52 11.32 -2.60
N GLU A 7 12.51 11.68 -3.39
CA GLU A 7 11.43 12.56 -2.95
C GLU A 7 10.08 11.84 -3.11
N VAL A 8 9.21 11.94 -2.10
CA VAL A 8 7.88 11.36 -2.16
C VAL A 8 6.86 12.39 -1.67
N MET A 9 5.94 12.73 -2.54
CA MET A 9 4.81 13.61 -2.22
C MET A 9 3.54 12.77 -2.07
N TYR A 10 2.65 13.18 -1.16
CA TYR A 10 1.37 12.52 -0.93
C TYR A 10 0.23 13.52 -0.91
N GLU A 11 -0.95 13.11 -1.41
CA GLU A 11 -2.21 13.85 -1.30
C GLU A 11 -3.36 12.88 -1.01
N ALA A 12 -4.32 13.33 -0.20
CA ALA A 12 -5.53 12.59 0.09
C ALA A 12 -6.47 12.59 -1.11
N PRO A 13 -7.23 11.52 -1.36
CA PRO A 13 -8.30 11.54 -2.35
C PRO A 13 -9.43 12.48 -1.92
N ASP A 14 -10.23 12.94 -2.87
CA ASP A 14 -11.48 13.61 -2.56
C ASP A 14 -12.54 12.62 -2.01
N ASP A 15 -13.64 13.15 -1.46
CA ASP A 15 -14.70 12.36 -0.82
C ASP A 15 -15.33 11.30 -1.75
N ARG A 16 -15.32 11.53 -3.08
CA ARG A 16 -15.90 10.60 -4.07
C ARG A 16 -15.05 9.35 -4.22
N LEU A 17 -13.76 9.44 -3.97
CA LEU A 17 -12.79 8.35 -4.10
C LEU A 17 -12.33 7.78 -2.76
N ALA A 18 -12.62 8.44 -1.64
CA ALA A 18 -12.07 8.13 -0.32
C ALA A 18 -12.32 6.68 0.17
N GLU A 19 -13.36 6.00 -0.32
CA GLU A 19 -13.61 4.59 0.01
C GLU A 19 -12.84 3.60 -0.90
N LEU A 20 -12.31 4.06 -2.04
CA LEU A 20 -11.68 3.22 -3.08
C LEU A 20 -10.18 3.48 -3.19
N VAL A 21 -9.77 4.74 -3.10
CA VAL A 21 -8.38 5.22 -3.18
C VAL A 21 -7.90 5.62 -1.78
N SER A 22 -6.72 5.16 -1.40
CA SER A 22 -6.18 5.46 -0.06
C SER A 22 -5.40 6.77 -0.02
N SER A 23 -4.63 7.05 -1.04
CA SER A 23 -3.86 8.27 -1.23
C SER A 23 -3.29 8.30 -2.65
N PHE A 24 -3.09 9.47 -3.20
CA PHE A 24 -2.23 9.70 -4.37
C PHE A 24 -0.82 9.97 -3.91
N TYR A 25 0.17 9.68 -4.77
CA TYR A 25 1.56 10.00 -4.51
C TYR A 25 2.36 10.19 -5.80
N ARG A 26 3.45 10.93 -5.70
CA ARG A 26 4.52 10.98 -6.69
C ARG A 26 5.82 10.63 -6.00
N LEU A 27 6.60 9.74 -6.63
CA LEU A 27 7.94 9.36 -6.23
C LEU A 27 8.90 9.77 -7.33
N ASP A 28 9.91 10.55 -6.99
CA ASP A 28 11.02 10.92 -7.85
C ASP A 28 12.32 10.42 -7.25
N PHE A 29 13.14 9.77 -8.07
CA PHE A 29 14.49 9.35 -7.73
C PHE A 29 15.48 9.93 -8.73
N ILE A 30 16.48 10.63 -8.24
CA ILE A 30 17.60 11.16 -9.01
C ILE A 30 18.85 10.39 -8.61
N GLY A 31 19.39 9.62 -9.55
CA GLY A 31 20.59 8.80 -9.33
C GLY A 31 20.73 7.74 -10.41
N ASP A 32 21.84 7.01 -10.34
CA ASP A 32 22.19 6.00 -11.34
C ASP A 32 21.65 4.60 -11.00
N ARG A 33 21.33 4.36 -9.71
CA ARG A 33 20.86 3.06 -9.24
C ARG A 33 19.87 3.21 -8.08
N PHE A 34 18.69 2.73 -8.31
CA PHE A 34 17.62 2.59 -7.32
C PHE A 34 17.53 1.13 -6.84
N ALA A 35 17.55 0.91 -5.54
CA ALA A 35 17.36 -0.42 -4.96
C ALA A 35 16.77 -0.26 -3.56
N GLU A 36 15.47 -0.05 -3.51
CA GLU A 36 14.76 0.27 -2.27
C GLU A 36 13.77 -0.82 -1.87
N LEU A 37 13.70 -1.02 -0.56
CA LEU A 37 12.77 -1.95 0.05
C LEU A 37 11.42 -1.27 0.26
N GLU A 38 10.37 -1.84 -0.31
CA GLU A 38 8.98 -1.47 -0.06
C GLU A 38 8.35 -2.47 0.92
N ARG A 39 7.82 -1.97 2.02
CA ARG A 39 7.13 -2.80 3.02
C ARG A 39 5.86 -3.44 2.44
N ALA A 40 5.34 -4.45 3.11
CA ALA A 40 4.03 -5.03 2.77
C ALA A 40 2.95 -3.95 2.77
N ASP A 41 2.23 -3.81 1.68
CA ASP A 41 1.27 -2.73 1.48
C ASP A 41 -0.07 -3.21 0.89
N ARG A 42 -0.95 -2.28 0.60
CA ARG A 42 -2.18 -2.43 -0.17
C ARG A 42 -1.86 -2.50 -1.65
N ALA A 43 -2.87 -2.79 -2.45
CA ALA A 43 -2.72 -2.72 -3.90
C ALA A 43 -2.38 -1.29 -4.35
N GLN A 44 -1.56 -1.20 -5.40
CA GLN A 44 -1.05 0.05 -5.95
C GLN A 44 -1.36 0.13 -7.44
N PHE A 45 -1.66 1.33 -7.91
CA PHE A 45 -1.75 1.66 -9.32
C PHE A 45 -0.63 2.67 -9.63
N ARG A 46 0.27 2.35 -10.57
CA ARG A 46 1.49 3.13 -10.84
C ARG A 46 1.63 3.47 -12.29
N PHE A 47 1.81 4.74 -12.59
CA PHE A 47 2.19 5.27 -13.90
C PHE A 47 3.68 5.60 -13.87
N GLN A 48 4.46 4.92 -14.69
CA GLN A 48 5.88 5.19 -14.87
C GLN A 48 6.02 6.43 -15.74
N LEU A 49 6.37 7.57 -15.15
CA LEU A 49 6.54 8.83 -15.88
C LEU A 49 7.90 8.87 -16.54
N GLU A 50 8.95 8.42 -15.82
CA GLU A 50 10.33 8.34 -16.30
C GLU A 50 11.00 7.06 -15.79
N GLY A 51 11.94 6.53 -16.58
CA GLY A 51 12.73 5.36 -16.26
C GLY A 51 11.96 4.05 -16.34
N SER A 52 12.60 2.97 -15.91
CA SER A 52 12.03 1.61 -15.80
C SER A 52 12.85 0.76 -14.83
N GLY A 53 12.29 -0.34 -14.40
CA GLY A 53 12.96 -1.21 -13.43
C GLY A 53 12.23 -2.54 -13.23
N GLU A 54 12.40 -3.11 -12.05
CA GLU A 54 11.83 -4.41 -11.67
C GLU A 54 11.34 -4.41 -10.23
N TYR A 55 10.32 -5.22 -9.96
CA TYR A 55 9.83 -5.56 -8.63
C TYR A 55 10.24 -6.99 -8.29
N HIS A 56 10.97 -7.16 -7.18
CA HIS A 56 11.40 -8.45 -6.66
C HIS A 56 10.57 -8.79 -5.43
N PHE A 57 9.67 -9.75 -5.56
CA PHE A 57 8.79 -10.20 -4.49
C PHE A 57 9.48 -11.21 -3.56
N ALA A 58 8.98 -11.34 -2.34
CA ALA A 58 9.59 -12.17 -1.30
C ALA A 58 9.61 -13.68 -1.63
N ASP A 59 8.72 -14.13 -2.51
CA ASP A 59 8.67 -15.52 -3.00
C ASP A 59 9.65 -15.81 -4.15
N GLY A 60 10.46 -14.81 -4.53
CA GLY A 60 11.43 -14.91 -5.63
C GLY A 60 10.87 -14.55 -7.00
N HIS A 61 9.57 -14.24 -7.10
CA HIS A 61 8.98 -13.76 -8.34
C HIS A 61 9.54 -12.37 -8.69
N VAL A 62 9.87 -12.16 -9.96
CA VAL A 62 10.33 -10.86 -10.51
C VAL A 62 9.37 -10.43 -11.60
N SER A 63 8.91 -9.19 -11.51
CA SER A 63 8.13 -8.54 -12.57
C SER A 63 8.85 -7.28 -13.05
N PRO A 64 8.87 -6.99 -14.36
CA PRO A 64 9.30 -5.68 -14.84
C PRO A 64 8.32 -4.60 -14.36
N THR A 65 8.78 -3.35 -14.31
CA THR A 65 7.86 -2.21 -14.30
C THR A 65 7.26 -2.04 -15.69
N TYR A 66 5.94 -1.90 -15.76
CA TYR A 66 5.25 -1.57 -17.01
C TYR A 66 5.03 -0.06 -17.10
N PRO A 67 4.76 0.49 -18.28
CA PRO A 67 4.38 1.90 -18.41
C PRO A 67 3.24 2.30 -17.47
N VAL A 68 2.29 1.37 -17.27
CA VAL A 68 1.27 1.48 -16.21
C VAL A 68 1.17 0.12 -15.53
N THR A 69 1.56 0.07 -14.27
CA THR A 69 1.63 -1.17 -13.47
C THR A 69 0.50 -1.19 -12.43
N ILE A 70 -0.14 -2.33 -12.29
CA ILE A 70 -0.96 -2.63 -11.11
C ILE A 70 -0.19 -3.62 -10.26
N ILE A 71 0.00 -3.29 -8.98
CA ILE A 71 0.60 -4.18 -7.98
C ILE A 71 -0.52 -4.61 -7.03
N GLY A 72 -0.71 -5.92 -6.90
CA GLY A 72 -1.66 -6.47 -5.93
C GLY A 72 -1.23 -6.21 -4.49
N PRO A 73 -2.12 -6.44 -3.50
CA PRO A 73 -1.75 -6.36 -2.10
C PRO A 73 -0.55 -7.25 -1.80
N THR A 74 0.45 -6.74 -1.06
CA THR A 74 1.64 -7.53 -0.73
C THR A 74 1.53 -8.11 0.68
N SER A 75 1.95 -9.36 0.81
CA SER A 75 1.91 -10.11 2.07
C SER A 75 3.25 -10.13 2.82
N ALA A 76 4.28 -9.60 2.17
CA ALA A 76 5.65 -9.42 2.64
C ALA A 76 6.28 -8.23 1.92
N PRO A 77 7.43 -7.73 2.35
CA PRO A 77 8.14 -6.67 1.65
C PRO A 77 8.62 -7.13 0.29
N MET A 78 8.73 -6.18 -0.64
CA MET A 78 9.34 -6.37 -1.96
C MET A 78 10.47 -5.37 -2.16
N THR A 79 11.35 -5.63 -3.13
CA THR A 79 12.40 -4.67 -3.51
C THR A 79 12.10 -4.13 -4.90
N ALA A 80 12.06 -2.81 -5.05
CA ALA A 80 12.02 -2.14 -6.35
C ALA A 80 13.45 -1.79 -6.77
N LYS A 81 13.82 -2.11 -8.01
CA LYS A 81 15.16 -1.88 -8.55
C LYS A 81 15.10 -1.21 -9.91
N ALA A 82 16.05 -0.30 -10.15
CA ALA A 82 16.30 0.31 -11.44
C ALA A 82 17.75 0.79 -11.53
N ASP A 83 18.28 0.82 -12.75
CA ASP A 83 19.62 1.36 -13.05
C ASP A 83 19.49 2.69 -13.80
N CYS A 84 18.59 3.56 -13.35
CA CYS A 84 18.33 4.89 -13.91
C CYS A 84 17.55 5.75 -12.91
N ALA A 85 17.42 7.03 -13.21
CA ALA A 85 16.47 7.92 -12.56
C ALA A 85 15.02 7.41 -12.80
N LEU A 86 14.15 7.64 -11.83
CA LEU A 86 12.76 7.23 -11.86
C LEU A 86 11.84 8.38 -11.51
N SER A 87 10.69 8.44 -12.20
CA SER A 87 9.55 9.23 -11.76
C SER A 87 8.28 8.37 -11.89
N VAL A 88 7.52 8.28 -10.81
CA VAL A 88 6.31 7.46 -10.72
C VAL A 88 5.19 8.30 -10.09
N PHE A 89 4.08 8.43 -10.80
CA PHE A 89 2.82 8.87 -10.20
C PHE A 89 1.96 7.64 -9.90
N GLY A 90 1.25 7.61 -8.78
CA GLY A 90 0.40 6.50 -8.46
C GLY A 90 -0.60 6.77 -7.36
N TRP A 91 -1.41 5.77 -7.09
CA TRP A 91 -2.29 5.76 -5.93
C TRP A 91 -2.34 4.39 -5.28
N GLY A 92 -2.54 4.39 -3.97
CA GLY A 92 -2.89 3.19 -3.23
C GLY A 92 -4.40 2.92 -3.31
N MET A 93 -4.78 1.65 -3.31
CA MET A 93 -6.20 1.26 -3.30
C MET A 93 -6.60 0.71 -1.93
N HIS A 94 -7.76 1.15 -1.44
CA HIS A 94 -8.43 0.43 -0.36
C HIS A 94 -8.85 -0.97 -0.82
N SER A 95 -9.11 -1.85 0.12
CA SER A 95 -9.54 -3.22 -0.19
C SER A 95 -10.86 -3.25 -0.98
N ALA A 96 -11.73 -2.26 -0.77
CA ALA A 96 -12.93 -2.07 -1.58
C ALA A 96 -12.59 -1.71 -3.04
N GLY A 97 -11.62 -0.81 -3.26
CA GLY A 97 -11.15 -0.45 -4.60
C GLY A 97 -10.48 -1.63 -5.31
N TRP A 98 -9.61 -2.36 -4.61
CA TRP A 98 -9.02 -3.59 -5.15
C TRP A 98 -10.08 -4.63 -5.54
N ALA A 99 -11.03 -4.90 -4.65
CA ALA A 99 -12.11 -5.83 -4.91
C ALA A 99 -13.05 -5.37 -6.04
N ALA A 100 -13.31 -4.06 -6.15
CA ALA A 100 -14.06 -3.49 -7.24
C ALA A 100 -13.34 -3.66 -8.58
N LEU A 101 -12.02 -3.51 -8.59
CA LEU A 101 -11.19 -3.63 -9.79
C LEU A 101 -11.08 -5.09 -10.26
N MET A 102 -10.72 -6.00 -9.35
CA MET A 102 -10.32 -7.37 -9.69
C MET A 102 -11.42 -8.41 -9.51
N GLY A 103 -12.49 -8.08 -8.79
CA GLY A 103 -13.56 -9.03 -8.51
C GLY A 103 -13.06 -10.30 -7.83
N ASP A 104 -13.43 -11.46 -8.40
CA ASP A 104 -13.07 -12.77 -7.85
C ASP A 104 -11.62 -13.18 -8.10
N GLU A 105 -10.96 -12.56 -9.06
CA GLU A 105 -9.59 -12.88 -9.47
C GLU A 105 -8.52 -12.23 -8.58
N GLY A 106 -8.91 -11.26 -7.73
CA GLY A 106 -7.98 -10.48 -6.91
C GLY A 106 -6.99 -11.32 -6.08
N ALA A 107 -7.41 -12.51 -5.64
CA ALA A 107 -6.54 -13.42 -4.87
C ALA A 107 -5.36 -13.98 -5.67
N ALA A 108 -5.47 -14.09 -7.00
CA ALA A 108 -4.40 -14.59 -7.86
C ALA A 108 -3.25 -13.58 -8.06
N TYR A 109 -3.51 -12.31 -7.76
CA TYR A 109 -2.56 -11.22 -7.95
C TYR A 109 -1.91 -10.71 -6.66
N ILE A 110 -2.02 -11.48 -5.58
CA ILE A 110 -1.30 -11.19 -4.33
C ILE A 110 0.20 -11.40 -4.57
N ASP A 111 1.02 -10.44 -4.10
CA ASP A 111 2.46 -10.44 -4.32
C ASP A 111 2.83 -10.53 -5.83
N ARG A 112 2.06 -9.82 -6.69
CA ARG A 112 2.27 -9.79 -8.15
C ARG A 112 2.11 -8.37 -8.69
N ALA A 113 2.82 -8.09 -9.78
CA ALA A 113 2.64 -6.90 -10.59
C ALA A 113 2.31 -7.30 -12.03
N PHE A 114 1.49 -6.51 -12.71
CA PHE A 114 1.06 -6.78 -14.08
C PHE A 114 0.75 -5.48 -14.84
N ASP A 115 0.73 -5.59 -16.17
CA ASP A 115 0.45 -4.46 -17.06
C ASP A 115 -1.03 -4.08 -17.01
N ALA A 116 -1.33 -2.84 -16.63
CA ALA A 116 -2.69 -2.30 -16.61
C ALA A 116 -3.35 -2.26 -17.99
N ARG A 117 -2.58 -2.26 -19.06
CA ARG A 117 -3.11 -2.33 -20.45
C ARG A 117 -3.89 -3.62 -20.72
N GLN A 118 -3.60 -4.71 -19.98
CA GLN A 118 -4.36 -5.95 -20.09
C GLN A 118 -5.83 -5.79 -19.70
N ILE A 119 -6.14 -4.81 -18.83
CA ILE A 119 -7.50 -4.52 -18.38
C ILE A 119 -8.11 -3.32 -19.14
N PHE A 120 -7.32 -2.27 -19.36
CA PHE A 120 -7.81 -0.97 -19.81
C PHE A 120 -7.46 -0.62 -21.26
N GLY A 121 -6.66 -1.48 -21.93
CA GLY A 121 -6.20 -1.21 -23.29
C GLY A 121 -5.39 0.09 -23.40
N ASP A 122 -5.44 0.72 -24.57
CA ASP A 122 -4.65 1.93 -24.84
C ASP A 122 -5.19 3.20 -24.17
N TRP A 123 -6.41 3.14 -23.59
CA TRP A 123 -6.93 4.29 -22.84
C TRP A 123 -6.02 4.68 -21.68
N ILE A 124 -5.52 3.69 -20.93
CA ILE A 124 -4.68 3.96 -19.76
C ILE A 124 -3.31 4.58 -20.15
N MET A 125 -2.85 4.32 -21.37
CA MET A 125 -1.64 4.93 -21.91
C MET A 125 -1.85 6.41 -22.23
N ARG A 126 -3.06 6.81 -22.65
CA ARG A 126 -3.40 8.23 -22.83
C ARG A 126 -3.35 8.98 -21.50
N VAL A 127 -3.92 8.41 -20.43
CA VAL A 127 -3.82 8.96 -19.09
C VAL A 127 -2.37 9.14 -18.66
N ARG A 128 -1.51 8.12 -18.91
CA ARG A 128 -0.08 8.24 -18.61
C ARG A 128 0.57 9.41 -19.35
N ASN A 129 0.25 9.58 -20.62
CA ASN A 129 0.83 10.68 -21.42
C ASN A 129 0.37 12.05 -20.93
N GLU A 130 -0.87 12.18 -20.48
CA GLU A 130 -1.39 13.40 -19.82
C GLU A 130 -0.63 13.69 -18.51
N LEU A 131 -0.38 12.65 -17.69
CA LEU A 131 0.41 12.77 -16.45
C LEU A 131 1.86 13.18 -16.71
N ILE A 132 2.49 12.69 -17.79
CA ILE A 132 3.85 13.10 -18.19
C ILE A 132 3.86 14.57 -18.64
N ALA A 133 2.82 15.03 -19.32
CA ALA A 133 2.71 16.41 -19.79
C ALA A 133 2.43 17.40 -18.64
N ALA A 134 1.86 16.95 -17.54
CA ALA A 134 1.58 17.74 -16.35
C ALA A 134 2.85 17.87 -15.48
N ALA A 135 3.40 19.08 -15.37
CA ALA A 135 4.63 19.31 -14.60
C ALA A 135 4.38 19.32 -13.09
N GLU A 136 3.25 19.89 -12.66
CA GLU A 136 2.94 20.08 -11.26
C GLU A 136 2.21 18.86 -10.67
N PHE A 137 2.54 18.52 -9.43
CA PHE A 137 1.88 17.41 -8.73
C PHE A 137 0.37 17.63 -8.57
N ALA A 138 -0.06 18.87 -8.36
CA ALA A 138 -1.48 19.22 -8.26
C ALA A 138 -2.25 18.88 -9.55
N ASP A 139 -1.68 19.20 -10.72
CA ASP A 139 -2.31 18.88 -12.02
C ASP A 139 -2.37 17.35 -12.23
N GLN A 140 -1.32 16.64 -11.80
CA GLN A 140 -1.30 15.16 -11.84
C GLN A 140 -2.37 14.55 -10.94
N ILE A 141 -2.66 15.15 -9.77
CA ILE A 141 -3.76 14.72 -8.89
C ILE A 141 -5.10 14.86 -9.60
N GLU A 142 -5.38 15.96 -10.28
CA GLU A 142 -6.64 16.14 -11.02
C GLU A 142 -6.81 15.07 -12.12
N ILE A 143 -5.76 14.82 -12.90
CA ILE A 143 -5.76 13.75 -13.92
C ILE A 143 -5.96 12.38 -13.25
N GLY A 144 -5.28 12.13 -12.14
CA GLY A 144 -5.38 10.90 -11.37
C GLY A 144 -6.78 10.65 -10.80
N CYS A 145 -7.42 11.69 -10.27
CA CYS A 145 -8.81 11.64 -9.79
C CYS A 145 -9.77 11.26 -10.91
N LEU A 146 -9.70 11.94 -12.06
CA LEU A 146 -10.53 11.65 -13.22
C LEU A 146 -10.30 10.22 -13.76
N ALA A 147 -9.06 9.77 -13.76
CA ALA A 147 -8.72 8.41 -14.18
C ALA A 147 -9.30 7.37 -13.19
N ALA A 148 -9.13 7.58 -11.89
CA ALA A 148 -9.69 6.70 -10.87
C ALA A 148 -11.23 6.67 -10.91
N GLU A 149 -11.89 7.82 -11.05
CA GLU A 149 -13.35 7.88 -11.23
C GLU A 149 -13.80 7.06 -12.45
N ASN A 150 -13.12 7.19 -13.58
CA ASN A 150 -13.44 6.39 -14.77
C ASN A 150 -13.24 4.90 -14.56
N ILE A 151 -12.15 4.50 -13.87
CA ILE A 151 -11.88 3.10 -13.53
C ILE A 151 -12.99 2.53 -12.65
N PHE A 152 -13.46 3.28 -11.65
CA PHE A 152 -14.43 2.79 -10.68
C PHE A 152 -15.89 3.05 -11.04
N ARG A 153 -16.16 3.91 -12.04
CA ARG A 153 -17.51 4.34 -12.44
C ARG A 153 -18.51 3.20 -12.66
N PHE A 154 -18.05 2.09 -13.22
CA PHE A 154 -18.87 0.93 -13.57
C PHE A 154 -18.71 -0.23 -12.58
N LYS A 155 -18.00 -0.03 -11.48
CA LYS A 155 -17.69 -1.06 -10.51
C LYS A 155 -18.65 -1.03 -9.30
N ALA A 156 -19.95 -0.99 -9.57
CA ALA A 156 -21.01 -0.86 -8.56
C ALA A 156 -21.08 -2.00 -7.52
N SER A 157 -20.27 -3.04 -7.65
CA SER A 157 -20.32 -4.24 -6.79
C SER A 157 -19.19 -4.32 -5.76
N ALA A 158 -18.56 -3.18 -5.40
CA ALA A 158 -17.57 -3.19 -4.34
C ALA A 158 -18.18 -3.72 -3.04
N PRO A 159 -17.50 -4.64 -2.32
CA PRO A 159 -18.03 -5.24 -1.10
C PRO A 159 -17.89 -4.32 0.12
N PHE A 160 -18.34 -3.06 -0.01
CA PHE A 160 -18.17 -2.01 1.00
C PHE A 160 -18.62 -2.44 2.40
N LYS A 161 -19.77 -3.12 2.51
CA LYS A 161 -20.26 -3.59 3.81
C LYS A 161 -19.32 -4.55 4.52
N PHE A 162 -18.56 -5.35 3.77
CA PHE A 162 -17.59 -6.28 4.33
C PHE A 162 -16.27 -5.57 4.60
N THR A 163 -15.74 -4.86 3.61
CA THR A 163 -14.42 -4.20 3.72
C THR A 163 -14.42 -3.10 4.77
N SER A 164 -15.49 -2.30 4.91
CA SER A 164 -15.57 -1.28 5.96
C SER A 164 -15.57 -1.89 7.37
N LYS A 165 -16.20 -3.05 7.57
CA LYS A 165 -16.15 -3.76 8.86
C LYS A 165 -14.76 -4.30 9.17
N VAL A 166 -14.07 -4.85 8.16
CA VAL A 166 -12.70 -5.36 8.33
C VAL A 166 -11.74 -4.19 8.59
N ASP A 167 -11.85 -3.10 7.82
CA ASP A 167 -10.99 -1.93 7.99
C ASP A 167 -11.22 -1.26 9.36
N ALA A 168 -12.48 -1.15 9.81
CA ALA A 168 -12.80 -0.65 11.15
C ALA A 168 -12.24 -1.57 12.27
N TRP A 169 -12.33 -2.89 12.10
CA TRP A 169 -11.75 -3.87 13.02
C TRP A 169 -10.23 -3.74 13.11
N LEU A 170 -9.54 -3.58 11.97
CA LEU A 170 -8.09 -3.37 11.93
C LEU A 170 -7.66 -2.03 12.55
N ALA A 171 -8.46 -0.99 12.39
CA ALA A 171 -8.16 0.35 12.90
C ALA A 171 -8.49 0.50 14.39
N GLY A 172 -9.43 -0.29 14.90
CA GLY A 172 -10.04 -0.11 16.22
C GLY A 172 -9.20 -0.64 17.37
N ASP A 173 -8.33 -1.62 17.15
CA ASP A 173 -7.55 -2.26 18.21
C ASP A 173 -6.10 -2.48 17.79
N SER A 174 -5.20 -2.51 18.77
CA SER A 174 -3.78 -2.84 18.59
C SER A 174 -3.53 -4.33 18.34
N ASP A 175 -4.40 -5.20 18.86
CA ASP A 175 -4.39 -6.65 18.63
C ASP A 175 -5.82 -7.14 18.33
N PRO A 176 -6.35 -6.88 17.11
CA PRO A 176 -7.75 -7.14 16.80
C PRO A 176 -8.09 -8.64 16.84
N ASP A 177 -9.10 -9.01 17.64
CA ASP A 177 -9.57 -10.37 17.78
C ASP A 177 -10.45 -10.79 16.59
N VAL A 178 -10.15 -11.96 16.00
CA VAL A 178 -10.89 -12.53 14.86
C VAL A 178 -12.33 -12.93 15.25
N ASP A 179 -12.58 -13.30 16.50
CA ASP A 179 -13.93 -13.65 16.96
C ASP A 179 -14.83 -12.41 17.03
N VAL A 180 -14.27 -11.24 17.37
CA VAL A 180 -14.97 -9.96 17.26
C VAL A 180 -15.35 -9.67 15.81
N LEU A 181 -14.42 -9.87 14.86
CA LEU A 181 -14.71 -9.68 13.43
C LEU A 181 -15.78 -10.65 12.93
N ALA A 182 -15.75 -11.91 13.36
CA ALA A 182 -16.80 -12.89 13.04
C ALA A 182 -18.18 -12.42 13.55
N GLY A 183 -18.23 -11.91 14.80
CA GLY A 183 -19.43 -11.36 15.40
C GLY A 183 -20.02 -10.17 14.63
N VAL A 184 -19.19 -9.16 14.31
CA VAL A 184 -19.65 -7.95 13.60
C VAL A 184 -20.02 -8.20 12.13
N THR A 185 -19.41 -9.21 11.50
CA THR A 185 -19.73 -9.58 10.12
C THR A 185 -20.91 -10.55 10.02
N GLY A 186 -21.18 -11.33 11.06
CA GLY A 186 -22.15 -12.42 11.06
C GLY A 186 -21.70 -13.64 10.24
N LEU A 187 -20.41 -13.75 9.94
CA LEU A 187 -19.83 -14.82 9.13
C LEU A 187 -19.20 -15.91 10.01
N SER A 188 -19.30 -17.17 9.58
CA SER A 188 -18.50 -18.24 10.18
C SER A 188 -17.00 -18.00 9.89
N GLN A 189 -16.11 -18.55 10.75
CA GLN A 189 -14.66 -18.41 10.57
C GLN A 189 -14.20 -18.82 9.16
N ARG A 190 -14.73 -19.91 8.62
CA ARG A 190 -14.42 -20.39 7.26
C ARG A 190 -14.84 -19.40 6.17
N GLN A 191 -16.02 -18.79 6.32
CA GLN A 191 -16.48 -17.76 5.39
C GLN A 191 -15.63 -16.49 5.51
N LEU A 192 -15.31 -16.09 6.73
CA LEU A 192 -14.46 -14.95 7.03
C LEU A 192 -13.06 -15.12 6.41
N GLU A 193 -12.41 -16.27 6.59
CA GLU A 193 -11.13 -16.59 5.95
C GLU A 193 -11.19 -16.49 4.43
N ARG A 194 -12.24 -17.06 3.83
CA ARG A 194 -12.44 -17.00 2.38
C ARG A 194 -12.60 -15.56 1.89
N MET A 195 -13.44 -14.77 2.57
CA MET A 195 -13.71 -13.38 2.20
C MET A 195 -12.47 -12.49 2.37
N THR A 196 -11.73 -12.63 3.49
CA THR A 196 -10.51 -11.84 3.71
C THR A 196 -9.39 -12.24 2.75
N LYS A 197 -9.21 -13.52 2.45
CA LYS A 197 -8.26 -13.95 1.41
C LYS A 197 -8.63 -13.36 0.05
N ARG A 198 -9.92 -13.34 -0.30
CA ARG A 198 -10.39 -12.80 -1.58
C ARG A 198 -10.14 -11.29 -1.71
N HIS A 199 -10.42 -10.49 -0.67
CA HIS A 199 -10.40 -9.02 -0.76
C HIS A 199 -9.13 -8.38 -0.21
N TYR A 200 -8.38 -9.07 0.67
CA TYR A 200 -7.16 -8.58 1.32
C TYR A 200 -5.92 -9.44 1.01
N GLY A 201 -6.11 -10.56 0.33
CA GLY A 201 -5.04 -11.46 -0.03
C GLY A 201 -4.54 -12.39 1.06
N MET A 202 -5.07 -12.30 2.27
CA MET A 202 -4.59 -13.09 3.39
C MET A 202 -5.70 -13.38 4.42
N PRO A 203 -5.53 -14.43 5.26
CA PRO A 203 -6.50 -14.75 6.30
C PRO A 203 -6.50 -13.68 7.41
N PRO A 204 -7.60 -13.56 8.20
CA PRO A 204 -7.77 -12.50 9.20
C PRO A 204 -6.61 -12.37 10.18
N LYS A 205 -6.13 -13.50 10.74
CA LYS A 205 -5.00 -13.49 11.68
C LYS A 205 -3.71 -12.92 11.07
N LYS A 206 -3.39 -13.26 9.82
CA LYS A 206 -2.20 -12.70 9.14
C LYS A 206 -2.40 -11.22 8.84
N LEU A 207 -3.63 -10.83 8.49
CA LEU A 207 -3.99 -9.44 8.23
C LEU A 207 -3.84 -8.57 9.49
N ALA A 208 -4.36 -9.01 10.65
CA ALA A 208 -4.18 -8.35 11.93
C ALA A 208 -2.69 -8.17 12.27
N ARG A 209 -1.89 -9.25 12.15
CA ARG A 209 -0.44 -9.21 12.38
C ARG A 209 0.27 -8.22 11.46
N LYS A 210 -0.11 -8.17 10.17
CA LYS A 210 0.44 -7.20 9.21
C LYS A 210 0.23 -5.78 9.69
N TYR A 211 -1.01 -5.40 9.98
CA TYR A 211 -1.33 -4.02 10.37
C TYR A 211 -0.76 -3.65 11.73
N ARG A 212 -0.72 -4.58 12.70
CA ARG A 212 -0.03 -4.40 13.97
C ARG A 212 1.46 -4.11 13.76
N ALA A 213 2.14 -4.90 12.92
CA ALA A 213 3.56 -4.72 12.65
C ALA A 213 3.84 -3.41 11.89
N LEU A 214 3.00 -3.03 10.93
CA LEU A 214 3.15 -1.76 10.19
C LEU A 214 2.94 -0.55 11.10
N ARG A 215 1.96 -0.62 12.02
CA ARG A 215 1.73 0.43 13.01
C ARG A 215 2.91 0.55 14.00
N ALA A 216 3.44 -0.59 14.46
CA ALA A 216 4.65 -0.59 15.29
C ALA A 216 5.85 0.01 14.53
N ALA A 217 6.02 -0.34 13.25
CA ALA A 217 7.08 0.21 12.42
C ALA A 217 6.97 1.73 12.26
N GLN A 218 5.77 2.26 12.06
CA GLN A 218 5.49 3.69 11.97
C GLN A 218 5.93 4.43 13.25
N LEU A 219 5.53 3.94 14.42
CA LEU A 219 5.93 4.53 15.70
C LEU A 219 7.45 4.47 15.90
N LEU A 220 8.06 3.32 15.64
CA LEU A 220 9.50 3.12 15.78
C LEU A 220 10.33 4.04 14.88
N ALA A 221 9.89 4.25 13.63
CA ALA A 221 10.58 5.12 12.68
C ALA A 221 10.57 6.59 13.12
N HIS A 222 9.53 7.01 13.86
CA HIS A 222 9.41 8.37 14.40
C HIS A 222 9.98 8.51 15.81
N GLY A 223 10.49 7.43 16.41
CA GLY A 223 11.01 7.44 17.78
C GLY A 223 9.92 7.46 18.86
N ASP A 224 8.66 7.20 18.47
CA ASP A 224 7.53 7.12 19.38
C ASP A 224 7.62 5.85 20.25
N SER A 225 7.07 5.90 21.48
CA SER A 225 7.02 4.76 22.39
C SER A 225 5.86 3.82 22.04
N LEU A 226 6.14 2.52 21.92
CA LEU A 226 5.08 1.52 21.75
C LEU A 226 4.24 1.35 23.02
N ASP A 227 4.84 1.57 24.20
CA ASP A 227 4.17 1.39 25.49
C ASP A 227 3.14 2.51 25.74
N ASP A 228 3.45 3.75 25.33
CA ASP A 228 2.55 4.90 25.47
C ASP A 228 1.25 4.74 24.64
N THR A 229 1.31 3.94 23.58
CA THR A 229 0.16 3.65 22.73
C THR A 229 -0.56 2.34 23.10
N GLY A 230 -0.03 1.58 24.06
CA GLY A 230 -0.49 0.24 24.39
C GLY A 230 -0.17 -0.83 23.33
N LEU A 231 0.47 -0.45 22.24
CA LEU A 231 0.82 -1.38 21.15
C LEU A 231 1.89 -2.38 21.58
N GLY A 232 2.75 -2.02 22.55
CA GLY A 232 3.75 -2.92 23.12
C GLY A 232 3.15 -4.19 23.70
N LEU A 233 1.96 -4.10 24.32
CA LEU A 233 1.25 -5.24 24.90
C LEU A 233 0.72 -6.26 23.87
N ALA A 234 0.61 -5.86 22.61
CA ALA A 234 0.19 -6.74 21.52
C ALA A 234 1.30 -7.70 21.03
N PHE A 235 2.52 -7.56 21.57
CA PHE A 235 3.64 -8.46 21.29
C PHE A 235 4.02 -9.23 22.56
N TYR A 236 4.19 -10.55 22.42
CA TYR A 236 4.50 -11.42 23.55
C TYR A 236 5.84 -11.06 24.22
N ASP A 237 6.86 -10.75 23.40
CA ASP A 237 8.18 -10.33 23.82
C ASP A 237 8.88 -9.51 22.72
N GLN A 238 10.07 -8.97 23.04
CA GLN A 238 10.88 -8.20 22.10
C GLN A 238 11.26 -9.00 20.85
N SER A 239 11.51 -10.31 20.99
CA SER A 239 11.86 -11.17 19.86
C SER A 239 10.67 -11.37 18.91
N HIS A 240 9.45 -11.43 19.47
CA HIS A 240 8.20 -11.46 18.69
C HIS A 240 8.02 -10.14 17.92
N LEU A 241 8.19 -8.99 18.56
CA LEU A 241 8.16 -7.68 17.92
C LEU A 241 9.14 -7.60 16.74
N ILE A 242 10.42 -7.97 16.97
CA ILE A 242 11.46 -7.94 15.94
C ILE A 242 11.08 -8.81 14.74
N ARG A 243 10.60 -10.03 14.99
CA ARG A 243 10.21 -10.97 13.91
C ARG A 243 9.02 -10.44 13.11
N GLU A 244 7.97 -9.94 13.78
CA GLU A 244 6.77 -9.43 13.11
C GLU A 244 7.08 -8.18 12.29
N VAL A 245 7.77 -7.20 12.88
CA VAL A 245 8.16 -5.96 12.17
C VAL A 245 9.01 -6.31 10.95
N LYS A 246 10.06 -7.13 11.13
CA LYS A 246 10.92 -7.55 10.00
C LYS A 246 10.16 -8.33 8.94
N GLN A 247 9.20 -9.17 9.31
CA GLN A 247 8.39 -9.97 8.38
C GLN A 247 7.61 -9.09 7.39
N PHE A 248 7.07 -7.95 7.85
CA PHE A 248 6.19 -7.11 7.02
C PHE A 248 6.85 -5.84 6.49
N THR A 249 7.98 -5.41 7.08
CA THR A 249 8.71 -4.24 6.60
C THR A 249 10.04 -4.59 5.92
N GLY A 250 10.60 -5.76 6.19
CA GLY A 250 11.96 -6.14 5.80
C GLY A 250 13.04 -5.56 6.70
N LEU A 251 12.71 -4.61 7.58
CA LEU A 251 13.62 -3.90 8.46
C LEU A 251 13.40 -4.31 9.93
N THR A 252 14.46 -4.33 10.71
CA THR A 252 14.37 -4.49 12.16
C THR A 252 13.96 -3.19 12.83
N PRO A 253 13.42 -3.22 14.07
CA PRO A 253 13.17 -2.02 14.87
C PRO A 253 14.35 -1.05 14.97
N GLY A 254 15.59 -1.59 15.07
CA GLY A 254 16.80 -0.77 15.10
C GLY A 254 17.04 -0.03 13.79
N GLN A 255 16.91 -0.71 12.66
CA GLN A 255 17.07 -0.14 11.33
C GLN A 255 16.01 0.94 11.02
N LEU A 256 14.75 0.71 11.45
CA LEU A 256 13.68 1.71 11.32
C LEU A 256 14.02 2.99 12.09
N ARG A 257 14.47 2.87 13.35
CA ARG A 257 14.88 4.02 14.16
C ARG A 257 16.10 4.74 13.56
N ALA A 258 17.02 4.01 12.95
CA ALA A 258 18.20 4.57 12.30
C ALA A 258 17.87 5.22 10.94
N GLY A 259 16.69 4.99 10.37
CA GLY A 259 16.29 5.51 9.06
C GLY A 259 17.10 4.91 7.91
N GLU A 260 17.44 3.61 7.98
CA GLU A 260 18.30 2.94 7.00
C GLU A 260 17.71 2.84 5.59
N SER A 261 16.37 2.97 5.41
CA SER A 261 15.72 3.06 4.10
C SER A 261 15.11 4.44 3.92
N GLU A 262 15.64 5.20 2.97
CA GLU A 262 15.17 6.55 2.64
C GLU A 262 13.74 6.52 2.12
N LEU A 263 13.42 5.58 1.22
CA LEU A 263 12.07 5.40 0.69
C LEU A 263 11.06 5.03 1.78
N THR A 264 11.40 4.09 2.66
CA THR A 264 10.52 3.68 3.77
C THR A 264 10.20 4.88 4.66
N ARG A 265 11.21 5.68 5.00
CA ARG A 265 11.04 6.86 5.83
C ARG A 265 10.18 7.91 5.15
N ALA A 266 10.49 8.29 3.90
CA ALA A 266 9.73 9.26 3.13
C ALA A 266 8.24 8.84 2.97
N THR A 267 7.99 7.55 2.74
CA THR A 267 6.64 6.98 2.67
C THR A 267 5.90 7.10 4.00
N MET A 268 6.55 6.76 5.11
CA MET A 268 5.95 6.85 6.45
C MET A 268 5.66 8.30 6.84
N ASP A 269 6.60 9.20 6.61
CA ASP A 269 6.45 10.63 6.88
C ASP A 269 5.29 11.24 6.05
N GLY A 270 5.26 10.95 4.75
CA GLY A 270 4.24 11.44 3.85
C GLY A 270 2.83 10.96 4.22
N ARG A 271 2.67 9.68 4.53
CA ARG A 271 1.37 9.14 4.97
C ARG A 271 0.93 9.68 6.33
N ARG A 272 1.86 9.82 7.27
CA ARG A 272 1.57 10.44 8.58
C ARG A 272 1.10 11.89 8.43
N ALA A 273 1.69 12.64 7.51
CA ALA A 273 1.32 14.03 7.23
C ALA A 273 -0.12 14.18 6.69
N LEU A 274 -0.69 13.16 6.06
CA LEU A 274 -2.10 13.15 5.64
C LEU A 274 -3.06 13.19 6.85
N GLY A 275 -2.64 12.68 8.01
CA GLY A 275 -3.38 12.76 9.27
C GLY A 275 -4.82 12.27 9.17
N SER A 276 -5.77 13.09 9.61
CA SER A 276 -7.21 12.77 9.61
C SER A 276 -7.88 12.84 8.22
N LYS A 277 -7.18 13.29 7.19
CA LYS A 277 -7.70 13.29 5.80
C LYS A 277 -7.86 11.88 5.24
N VAL A 278 -7.19 10.91 5.83
CA VAL A 278 -7.24 9.50 5.43
C VAL A 278 -7.52 8.58 6.62
N SER A 279 -7.88 7.33 6.33
CA SER A 279 -8.05 6.31 7.38
C SER A 279 -6.78 6.13 8.21
N ARG A 280 -6.92 5.87 9.52
CA ARG A 280 -5.81 5.49 10.41
C ARG A 280 -4.97 4.33 9.88
N LEU A 281 -5.59 3.41 9.13
CA LEU A 281 -4.86 2.33 8.45
C LEU A 281 -3.90 2.82 7.36
N ILE A 282 -3.97 4.09 6.96
CA ILE A 282 -3.04 4.72 6.01
C ILE A 282 -2.04 5.58 6.75
N SER A 283 -2.52 6.50 7.59
CA SER A 283 -1.65 7.45 8.30
C SER A 283 -0.79 6.81 9.40
N GLU A 284 -1.20 5.64 9.91
CA GLU A 284 -0.50 4.91 10.99
C GLU A 284 0.18 3.62 10.49
N SER A 285 0.27 3.40 9.17
CA SER A 285 0.89 2.17 8.65
C SER A 285 1.93 2.42 7.56
#